data_b929498236e274b7487813d5f8e33d1b
#
_entry.id   b929498236e274b7487813d5f8e33d1b
#
_cell.length_a   1.000
_cell.length_b   1.000
_cell.length_c   1.000
_cell.angle_alpha   90.00
_cell.angle_beta   90.00
_cell.angle_gamma   90.00
#
_symmetry.space_group_name_H-M   'P 1'
#
loop_
_entity.id
_entity.type
_entity.pdbx_description
1 polymer ?
#
loop_
_entity_poly.entity_id
_entity_poly.type
_entity_poly.pdbx_seq_one_letter_code
_entity_poly.pdbx_strand_id
1 'polypeptide(L)'
;HGLRMDSLQLDTIFFTVKQDTARMKLQGGVINGPKNPQFVFRSTLTGEVRNEDAELTVDYVNGKGQTGVLFGINARPLTEGHGRGNGVLLNLIPAEPIIAFRKFHFADNSNWIYLHKNMRVYANIDMDSDDGLCFRMQSDKNDTLSLQNINVELSRLRLDELTEVLPYMP
;
A
#
# COMPACT_ATOMS: atom_id res chain seq x y z
N HIS A 1 -8.21 10.20 -23.85
CA HIS A 1 -7.01 10.86 -24.40
C HIS A 1 -5.79 10.23 -23.74
N GLY A 2 -4.91 9.66 -24.54
CA GLY A 2 -3.67 9.03 -24.07
C GLY A 2 -2.57 10.06 -23.79
N LEU A 3 -1.64 9.72 -22.89
CA LEU A 3 -0.43 10.49 -22.62
C LEU A 3 0.75 9.82 -23.32
N ARG A 4 1.57 10.62 -23.98
CA ARG A 4 2.84 10.20 -24.56
C ARG A 4 3.97 10.97 -23.88
N MET A 5 4.94 10.26 -23.28
CA MET A 5 6.16 10.81 -22.73
C MET A 5 7.33 10.01 -23.30
N ASP A 6 8.16 10.65 -24.13
CA ASP A 6 9.24 10.02 -24.86
C ASP A 6 8.77 8.79 -25.64
N SER A 7 9.24 7.61 -25.26
CA SER A 7 8.82 6.33 -25.85
C SER A 7 7.63 5.67 -25.13
N LEU A 8 7.17 6.23 -23.98
CA LEU A 8 6.09 5.66 -23.19
C LEU A 8 4.71 6.10 -23.71
N GLN A 9 3.85 5.14 -23.99
CA GLN A 9 2.47 5.39 -24.38
C GLN A 9 1.51 4.80 -23.35
N LEU A 10 0.69 5.67 -22.73
CA LEU A 10 -0.41 5.30 -21.84
C LEU A 10 -1.75 5.59 -22.55
N ASP A 11 -2.64 4.60 -22.60
CA ASP A 11 -3.90 4.72 -23.33
C ASP A 11 -4.93 5.55 -22.55
N THR A 12 -5.09 5.29 -21.27
CA THR A 12 -6.09 5.97 -20.44
C THR A 12 -5.51 6.29 -19.08
N ILE A 13 -5.65 7.55 -18.67
CA ILE A 13 -5.42 8.01 -17.31
C ILE A 13 -6.73 8.66 -16.86
N PHE A 14 -7.22 8.30 -15.69
CA PHE A 14 -8.44 8.88 -15.12
C PHE A 14 -8.28 9.18 -13.65
N PHE A 15 -9.05 10.16 -13.18
CA PHE A 15 -9.15 10.51 -11.78
C PHE A 15 -10.53 11.10 -11.51
N THR A 16 -11.19 10.62 -10.46
CA THR A 16 -12.53 11.05 -10.07
C THR A 16 -12.61 11.19 -8.56
N VAL A 17 -13.19 12.27 -8.10
CA VAL A 17 -13.56 12.47 -6.70
C VAL A 17 -15.07 12.69 -6.64
N LYS A 18 -15.75 11.96 -5.78
CA LYS A 18 -17.18 12.12 -5.49
C LYS A 18 -17.35 12.34 -4.00
N GLN A 19 -18.14 13.33 -3.63
CA GLN A 19 -18.41 13.64 -2.24
C GLN A 19 -19.92 13.76 -2.04
N ASP A 20 -20.41 13.18 -0.97
CA ASP A 20 -21.73 13.42 -0.39
C ASP A 20 -21.58 13.92 1.05
N THR A 21 -22.68 14.06 1.80
CA THR A 21 -22.67 14.58 3.18
C THR A 21 -21.93 13.70 4.18
N ALA A 22 -21.73 12.42 3.88
CA ALA A 22 -21.20 11.42 4.82
C ALA A 22 -19.93 10.74 4.31
N ARG A 23 -19.63 10.86 3.00
CA ARG A 23 -18.54 10.12 2.36
C ARG A 23 -17.85 10.91 1.28
N MET A 24 -16.55 10.71 1.18
CA MET A 24 -15.75 11.10 0.02
C MET A 24 -15.15 9.84 -0.60
N LYS A 25 -15.35 9.67 -1.90
CA LYS A 25 -14.74 8.59 -2.68
C LYS A 25 -13.77 9.15 -3.71
N LEU A 26 -12.62 8.53 -3.80
CA LEU A 26 -11.59 8.83 -4.76
C LEU A 26 -11.34 7.60 -5.62
N GLN A 27 -11.23 7.78 -6.93
CA GLN A 27 -10.85 6.73 -7.85
C GLN A 27 -9.94 7.32 -8.92
N GLY A 28 -8.81 6.69 -9.12
CA GLY A 28 -7.85 7.02 -10.17
C GLY A 28 -7.26 5.79 -10.79
N GLY A 29 -6.60 5.94 -11.93
CA GLY A 29 -5.91 4.80 -12.51
C GLY A 29 -5.30 5.07 -13.87
N VAL A 30 -4.53 4.08 -14.29
CA VAL A 30 -3.89 3.99 -15.60
C VAL A 30 -4.26 2.65 -16.21
N ILE A 31 -4.75 2.65 -17.44
CA ILE A 31 -5.12 1.44 -18.16
C ILE A 31 -4.46 1.48 -19.53
N ASN A 32 -3.69 0.45 -19.82
CA ASN A 32 -3.23 0.13 -21.17
C ASN A 32 -3.98 -1.09 -21.69
N GLY A 33 -4.78 -0.88 -22.72
CA GLY A 33 -5.62 -1.91 -23.31
C GLY A 33 -4.87 -2.89 -24.24
N PRO A 34 -5.57 -3.92 -24.76
CA PRO A 34 -4.95 -4.95 -25.62
C PRO A 34 -4.35 -4.43 -26.93
N LYS A 35 -4.69 -3.20 -27.32
CA LYS A 35 -4.15 -2.54 -28.53
C LYS A 35 -2.90 -1.69 -28.25
N ASN A 36 -2.48 -1.58 -26.98
CA ASN A 36 -1.27 -0.84 -26.64
C ASN A 36 -0.06 -1.58 -27.24
N PRO A 37 0.83 -0.90 -27.98
CA PRO A 37 1.96 -1.56 -28.65
C PRO A 37 3.09 -1.98 -27.70
N GLN A 38 3.08 -1.52 -26.43
CA GLN A 38 4.17 -1.76 -25.51
C GLN A 38 3.80 -2.82 -24.48
N PHE A 39 2.72 -2.62 -23.74
CA PHE A 39 2.31 -3.54 -22.68
C PHE A 39 0.87 -3.29 -22.25
N VAL A 40 0.22 -4.35 -21.84
CA VAL A 40 -1.15 -4.35 -21.33
C VAL A 40 -1.12 -4.43 -19.82
N PHE A 41 -1.79 -3.50 -19.15
CA PHE A 41 -1.94 -3.53 -17.69
C PHE A 41 -3.10 -2.64 -17.25
N ARG A 42 -3.54 -2.84 -16.04
CA ARG A 42 -4.44 -1.94 -15.31
C ARG A 42 -3.86 -1.66 -13.93
N SER A 43 -3.70 -0.40 -13.59
CA SER A 43 -3.40 0.04 -12.23
C SER A 43 -4.49 0.98 -11.76
N THR A 44 -5.07 0.73 -10.60
CA THR A 44 -6.12 1.55 -10.01
C THR A 44 -5.80 1.93 -8.58
N LEU A 45 -6.19 3.14 -8.22
CA LEU A 45 -6.16 3.67 -6.88
C LEU A 45 -7.60 3.97 -6.46
N THR A 46 -8.05 3.40 -5.37
CA THR A 46 -9.36 3.69 -4.79
C THR A 46 -9.20 4.18 -3.36
N GLY A 47 -9.98 5.20 -3.00
CA GLY A 47 -10.00 5.72 -1.65
C GLY A 47 -11.43 6.02 -1.20
N GLU A 48 -11.68 5.82 0.07
CA GLU A 48 -12.94 6.20 0.71
C GLU A 48 -12.64 6.82 2.08
N VAL A 49 -13.24 7.97 2.35
CA VAL A 49 -13.31 8.55 3.69
C VAL A 49 -14.76 8.52 4.13
N ARG A 50 -15.02 7.90 5.27
CA ARG A 50 -16.35 7.78 5.86
C ARG A 50 -16.26 8.07 7.34
N ASN A 51 -16.99 9.11 7.81
CA ASN A 51 -16.87 9.60 9.17
C ASN A 51 -15.42 9.94 9.53
N GLU A 52 -14.82 9.14 10.40
CA GLU A 52 -13.43 9.30 10.84
C GLU A 52 -12.47 8.25 10.24
N ASP A 53 -13.00 7.25 9.51
CA ASP A 53 -12.20 6.21 8.87
C ASP A 53 -11.84 6.61 7.44
N ALA A 54 -10.60 6.31 7.05
CA ALA A 54 -10.14 6.49 5.68
C ALA A 54 -9.48 5.22 5.17
N GLU A 55 -9.81 4.82 3.96
CA GLU A 55 -9.18 3.70 3.26
C GLU A 55 -8.58 4.16 1.94
N LEU A 56 -7.42 3.63 1.62
CA LEU A 56 -6.76 3.81 0.34
C LEU A 56 -6.21 2.48 -0.14
N THR A 57 -6.55 2.06 -1.35
CA THR A 57 -6.12 0.79 -1.92
C THR A 57 -5.56 0.99 -3.32
N VAL A 58 -4.46 0.31 -3.61
CA VAL A 58 -3.84 0.19 -4.94
C VAL A 58 -4.01 -1.23 -5.44
N ASP A 59 -4.46 -1.36 -6.68
CA ASP A 59 -4.56 -2.62 -7.42
C ASP A 59 -3.75 -2.49 -8.72
N TYR A 60 -2.95 -3.50 -9.03
CA TYR A 60 -2.25 -3.62 -10.31
C TYR A 60 -2.44 -5.02 -10.87
N VAL A 61 -2.87 -5.09 -12.12
CA VAL A 61 -3.06 -6.35 -12.86
C VAL A 61 -2.30 -6.24 -14.17
N ASN A 62 -1.46 -7.23 -14.45
CA ASN A 62 -0.69 -7.31 -15.69
C ASN A 62 -1.54 -7.78 -16.90
N GLY A 63 -0.95 -7.78 -18.10
CA GLY A 63 -1.63 -8.19 -19.34
C GLY A 63 -2.03 -9.67 -19.39
N LYS A 64 -1.52 -10.51 -18.49
CA LYS A 64 -1.91 -11.92 -18.33
C LYS A 64 -3.09 -12.10 -17.37
N GLY A 65 -3.61 -11.01 -16.78
CA GLY A 65 -4.68 -11.06 -15.80
C GLY A 65 -4.23 -11.44 -14.38
N GLN A 66 -2.94 -11.41 -14.12
CA GLN A 66 -2.38 -11.72 -12.80
C GLN A 66 -2.30 -10.45 -11.97
N THR A 67 -2.73 -10.52 -10.71
CA THR A 67 -2.61 -9.42 -9.74
C THR A 67 -1.17 -9.32 -9.25
N GLY A 68 -0.50 -8.23 -9.56
CA GLY A 68 0.86 -7.98 -9.13
C GLY A 68 0.95 -7.14 -7.86
N VAL A 69 -0.06 -6.28 -7.64
CA VAL A 69 -0.22 -5.49 -6.41
C VAL A 69 -1.69 -5.48 -6.03
N LEU A 70 -1.97 -5.77 -4.78
CA LEU A 70 -3.23 -5.48 -4.09
C LEU A 70 -2.87 -5.11 -2.66
N PHE A 71 -2.81 -3.83 -2.40
CA PHE A 71 -2.29 -3.30 -1.15
C PHE A 71 -2.96 -1.98 -0.82
N GLY A 72 -3.17 -1.73 0.44
CA GLY A 72 -3.78 -0.49 0.89
C GLY A 72 -3.55 -0.22 2.36
N ILE A 73 -4.13 0.88 2.82
CA ILE A 73 -4.05 1.36 4.20
C ILE A 73 -5.46 1.74 4.65
N ASN A 74 -5.84 1.26 5.81
CA ASN A 74 -6.96 1.78 6.57
C ASN A 74 -6.40 2.68 7.67
N ALA A 75 -6.95 3.88 7.81
CA ALA A 75 -6.57 4.88 8.81
C ALA A 75 -7.77 5.24 9.67
N ARG A 76 -7.62 5.20 10.98
CA ARG A 76 -8.66 5.60 11.94
C ARG A 76 -8.07 6.40 13.11
N PRO A 77 -8.74 7.45 13.56
CA PRO A 77 -8.30 8.18 14.74
C PRO A 77 -8.46 7.32 16.00
N LEU A 78 -7.53 7.48 16.92
CA LEU A 78 -7.63 6.96 18.29
C LEU A 78 -7.73 8.13 19.24
N THR A 79 -8.79 8.14 20.05
CA THR A 79 -8.99 9.08 21.16
C THR A 79 -8.41 8.53 22.46
N GLU A 80 -8.28 9.39 23.47
CA GLU A 80 -7.83 9.00 24.80
C GLU A 80 -8.70 7.87 25.36
N GLY A 81 -8.08 6.78 25.82
CA GLY A 81 -8.77 5.58 26.31
C GLY A 81 -8.13 4.26 25.88
N HIS A 82 -7.32 4.27 24.85
CA HIS A 82 -6.62 3.07 24.36
C HIS A 82 -5.15 2.97 24.85
N GLY A 83 -4.78 3.73 25.90
CA GLY A 83 -3.45 3.64 26.53
C GLY A 83 -2.29 4.28 25.75
N ARG A 84 -2.53 4.81 24.55
CA ARG A 84 -1.51 5.44 23.68
C ARG A 84 -1.73 6.94 23.46
N GLY A 85 -2.82 7.52 23.97
CA GLY A 85 -3.19 8.92 23.74
C GLY A 85 -3.81 9.17 22.36
N ASN A 86 -3.90 10.45 21.98
CA ASN A 86 -4.51 10.85 20.71
C ASN A 86 -3.56 10.63 19.52
N GLY A 87 -4.07 10.07 18.45
CA GLY A 87 -3.30 9.81 17.23
C GLY A 87 -4.12 9.14 16.14
N VAL A 88 -3.43 8.56 15.17
CA VAL A 88 -4.03 7.81 14.07
C VAL A 88 -3.43 6.39 14.05
N LEU A 89 -4.30 5.40 14.02
CA LEU A 89 -3.93 4.02 13.79
C LEU A 89 -4.05 3.70 12.30
N LEU A 90 -2.99 3.15 11.73
CA LEU A 90 -2.94 2.64 10.36
C LEU A 90 -2.84 1.13 10.40
N ASN A 91 -3.62 0.45 9.57
CA ASN A 91 -3.52 -0.97 9.32
C ASN A 91 -3.34 -1.19 7.81
N LEU A 92 -2.53 -2.15 7.42
CA LEU A 92 -2.42 -2.57 6.03
C LEU A 92 -3.62 -3.43 5.65
N ILE A 93 -4.11 -3.28 4.45
CA ILE A 93 -5.25 -4.02 3.89
C ILE A 93 -4.94 -4.52 2.47
N PRO A 94 -5.56 -5.62 2.02
CA PRO A 94 -6.39 -6.57 2.77
C PRO A 94 -5.57 -7.37 3.79
N ALA A 95 -6.21 -8.30 4.51
CA ALA A 95 -5.53 -9.20 5.45
C ALA A 95 -4.43 -10.05 4.81
N GLU A 96 -4.53 -10.29 3.50
CA GLU A 96 -3.53 -10.96 2.69
C GLU A 96 -3.16 -10.07 1.49
N PRO A 97 -2.27 -9.07 1.69
CA PRO A 97 -1.87 -8.18 0.61
C PRO A 97 -1.05 -8.91 -0.45
N ILE A 98 -1.12 -8.43 -1.69
CA ILE A 98 -0.29 -8.91 -2.80
C ILE A 98 0.71 -7.81 -3.15
N ILE A 99 1.99 -8.13 -3.13
CA ILE A 99 3.08 -7.23 -3.49
C ILE A 99 4.05 -7.99 -4.39
N ALA A 100 4.37 -7.44 -5.54
CA ALA A 100 5.26 -8.07 -6.52
C ALA A 100 4.81 -9.50 -6.91
N PHE A 101 3.51 -9.69 -7.17
CA PHE A 101 2.86 -10.98 -7.48
C PHE A 101 2.91 -12.02 -6.36
N ARG A 102 3.34 -11.63 -5.15
CA ARG A 102 3.41 -12.49 -3.98
C ARG A 102 2.33 -12.14 -2.98
N LYS A 103 1.69 -13.15 -2.46
CA LYS A 103 0.75 -13.05 -1.36
C LYS A 103 1.51 -13.05 -0.04
N PHE A 104 1.13 -12.15 0.86
CA PHE A 104 1.72 -12.05 2.19
C PHE A 104 0.69 -12.37 3.26
N HIS A 105 1.18 -12.87 4.39
CA HIS A 105 0.43 -13.17 5.58
C HIS A 105 1.05 -12.43 6.76
N PHE A 106 0.21 -11.82 7.59
CA PHE A 106 0.68 -11.15 8.80
C PHE A 106 0.85 -12.14 9.94
N ALA A 107 1.92 -11.99 10.70
CA ALA A 107 2.06 -12.66 11.99
C ALA A 107 0.99 -12.15 12.98
N ASP A 108 0.65 -12.95 13.99
CA ASP A 108 -0.37 -12.59 14.97
C ASP A 108 -0.08 -11.26 15.67
N ASN A 109 -1.11 -10.41 15.78
CA ASN A 109 -1.04 -9.08 16.38
C ASN A 109 0.00 -8.12 15.75
N SER A 110 0.46 -8.42 14.55
CA SER A 110 1.29 -7.54 13.74
C SER A 110 0.47 -6.99 12.59
N ASN A 111 0.46 -5.84 12.26
CA ASN A 111 -0.24 -5.10 11.22
C ASN A 111 -0.80 -3.80 11.77
N TRP A 112 0.07 -3.00 12.35
CA TRP A 112 -0.34 -1.68 12.77
C TRP A 112 0.84 -0.69 12.78
N ILE A 113 0.51 0.56 12.45
CA ILE A 113 1.37 1.72 12.64
C ILE A 113 0.52 2.75 13.39
N TYR A 114 1.05 3.29 14.45
CA TYR A 114 0.40 4.31 15.25
C TYR A 114 1.16 5.64 15.15
N LEU A 115 0.49 6.66 14.62
CA LEU A 115 0.99 8.02 14.52
C LEU A 115 0.43 8.84 15.68
N HIS A 116 1.26 9.16 16.65
CA HIS A 116 0.85 9.98 17.77
C HIS A 116 0.82 11.47 17.39
N LYS A 117 -0.05 12.27 18.03
CA LYS A 117 -0.20 13.71 17.77
C LYS A 117 1.08 14.54 17.91
N ASN A 118 2.06 14.08 18.67
CA ASN A 118 3.38 14.70 18.80
C ASN A 118 4.40 14.22 17.78
N MET A 119 3.95 13.66 16.65
CA MET A 119 4.75 13.14 15.54
C MET A 119 5.58 11.89 15.88
N ARG A 120 5.32 11.21 16.98
CA ARG A 120 5.93 9.91 17.27
C ARG A 120 5.23 8.81 16.47
N VAL A 121 6.01 7.90 15.96
CA VAL A 121 5.54 6.77 15.18
C VAL A 121 5.89 5.47 15.91
N TYR A 122 4.90 4.64 16.16
CA TYR A 122 5.09 3.29 16.64
C TYR A 122 4.60 2.31 15.59
N ALA A 123 5.34 1.25 15.34
CA ALA A 123 4.99 0.28 14.32
C ALA A 123 5.21 -1.15 14.79
N ASN A 124 4.37 -2.04 14.32
CA ASN A 124 4.56 -3.47 14.39
C ASN A 124 3.92 -4.10 13.14
N ILE A 125 4.69 -4.18 12.09
CA ILE A 125 4.36 -4.90 10.87
C ILE A 125 5.31 -6.10 10.79
N ASP A 126 4.77 -7.29 10.67
CA ASP A 126 5.53 -8.52 10.42
C ASP A 126 4.72 -9.35 9.45
N MET A 127 5.22 -9.51 8.23
CA MET A 127 4.55 -10.28 7.19
C MET A 127 5.53 -11.09 6.37
N ASP A 128 5.12 -12.31 6.05
CA ASP A 128 5.86 -13.27 5.26
C ASP A 128 5.05 -13.68 4.02
N SER A 129 5.73 -13.90 2.91
CA SER A 129 5.15 -14.52 1.72
C SER A 129 5.35 -16.03 1.73
N ASP A 130 4.57 -16.76 0.93
CA ASP A 130 4.65 -18.22 0.82
C ASP A 130 6.03 -18.72 0.34
N ASP A 131 6.77 -17.91 -0.41
CA ASP A 131 8.12 -18.19 -0.89
C ASP A 131 9.23 -17.72 0.07
N GLY A 132 8.84 -17.18 1.23
CA GLY A 132 9.73 -16.85 2.34
C GLY A 132 10.33 -15.44 2.28
N LEU A 133 9.87 -14.55 1.39
CA LEU A 133 10.20 -13.12 1.48
C LEU A 133 9.54 -12.54 2.73
N CYS A 134 10.35 -11.92 3.60
CA CYS A 134 9.87 -11.36 4.86
C CYS A 134 10.02 -9.85 4.86
N PHE A 135 9.00 -9.16 5.35
CA PHE A 135 9.05 -7.72 5.64
C PHE A 135 8.67 -7.47 7.10
N ARG A 136 9.54 -6.77 7.81
CA ARG A 136 9.35 -6.36 9.19
C ARG A 136 9.55 -4.87 9.36
N MET A 137 8.66 -4.22 10.09
CA MET A 137 8.82 -2.85 10.54
C MET A 137 8.39 -2.79 12.00
N GLN A 138 9.34 -2.53 12.89
CA GLN A 138 9.09 -2.57 14.34
C GLN A 138 9.73 -1.39 15.05
N SER A 139 8.99 -0.78 15.97
CA SER A 139 9.54 0.20 16.91
C SER A 139 10.39 -0.49 17.95
N ASP A 140 11.49 0.15 18.34
CA ASP A 140 12.31 -0.32 19.45
C ASP A 140 11.51 -0.28 20.76
N LYS A 141 11.58 -1.37 21.54
CA LYS A 141 10.94 -1.47 22.85
C LYS A 141 11.55 -0.52 23.89
N ASN A 142 12.78 -0.09 23.67
CA ASN A 142 13.53 0.79 24.55
C ASN A 142 13.44 2.26 24.15
N ASP A 143 12.50 2.63 23.29
CA ASP A 143 12.30 4.02 22.89
C ASP A 143 12.04 4.91 24.09
N THR A 144 12.82 5.99 24.17
CA THR A 144 12.66 7.04 25.18
C THR A 144 11.95 8.26 24.60
N LEU A 145 11.59 9.23 25.43
CA LEU A 145 10.96 10.47 24.96
C LEU A 145 11.85 11.28 23.99
N SER A 146 13.17 11.11 24.06
CA SER A 146 14.15 11.84 23.25
C SER A 146 14.67 11.07 22.04
N LEU A 147 14.51 9.76 22.01
CA LEU A 147 15.00 8.91 20.92
C LEU A 147 13.89 7.97 20.45
N GLN A 148 13.72 7.89 19.15
CA GLN A 148 12.81 6.95 18.51
C GLN A 148 13.54 6.19 17.41
N ASN A 149 13.49 4.85 17.47
CA ASN A 149 14.05 3.97 16.46
C ASN A 149 12.94 3.11 15.87
N ILE A 150 12.93 3.02 14.55
CA ILE A 150 12.10 2.08 13.80
C ILE A 150 13.06 1.23 12.99
N ASN A 151 13.05 -0.06 13.26
CA ASN A 151 13.81 -1.03 12.51
C ASN A 151 12.97 -1.51 11.32
N VAL A 152 13.53 -1.45 10.13
CA VAL A 152 12.92 -1.98 8.90
C VAL A 152 13.84 -3.05 8.36
N GLU A 153 13.32 -4.24 8.18
CA GLU A 153 14.02 -5.39 7.63
C GLU A 153 13.25 -5.93 6.43
N LEU A 154 13.98 -6.19 5.35
CA LEU A 154 13.51 -6.93 4.19
C LEU A 154 14.48 -8.06 3.94
N SER A 155 14.04 -9.29 4.09
CA SER A 155 14.91 -10.47 3.94
C SER A 155 14.42 -11.40 2.85
N ARG A 156 15.38 -12.10 2.22
CA ARG A 156 15.17 -13.03 1.11
C ARG A 156 14.60 -12.40 -0.15
N LEU A 157 14.88 -11.10 -0.37
CA LEU A 157 14.53 -10.43 -1.61
C LEU A 157 15.37 -10.98 -2.77
N ARG A 158 14.71 -11.50 -3.79
CA ARG A 158 15.35 -11.93 -5.03
C ARG A 158 15.25 -10.80 -6.06
N LEU A 159 16.38 -10.18 -6.38
CA LEU A 159 16.43 -9.02 -7.28
C LEU A 159 16.10 -9.37 -8.74
N ASP A 160 16.39 -10.61 -9.16
CA ASP A 160 16.03 -11.13 -10.48
C ASP A 160 14.52 -11.13 -10.72
N GLU A 161 13.73 -11.29 -9.68
CA GLU A 161 12.27 -11.32 -9.76
C GLU A 161 11.63 -9.93 -9.75
N LEU A 162 12.35 -8.89 -9.30
CA LEU A 162 11.86 -7.51 -9.38
C LEU A 162 11.69 -7.02 -10.82
N THR A 163 12.45 -7.57 -11.76
CA THR A 163 12.33 -7.22 -13.18
C THR A 163 11.01 -7.64 -13.79
N GLU A 164 10.33 -8.64 -13.23
CA GLU A 164 8.99 -9.05 -13.69
C GLU A 164 7.89 -8.06 -13.31
N VAL A 165 8.12 -7.25 -12.28
CA VAL A 165 7.18 -6.21 -11.81
C VAL A 165 7.35 -4.92 -12.59
N LEU A 166 8.55 -4.66 -13.09
CA LEU A 166 8.87 -3.44 -13.82
C LEU A 166 8.94 -3.75 -15.33
N PRO A 167 7.85 -3.55 -16.08
CA PRO A 167 7.79 -3.88 -17.52
C PRO A 167 8.74 -3.02 -18.38
N TYR A 168 9.58 -2.19 -17.76
CA TYR A 168 10.43 -1.19 -18.40
C TYR A 168 11.93 -1.42 -18.28
N MET A 169 12.38 -2.44 -17.59
CA MET A 169 13.80 -2.74 -17.62
C MET A 169 14.12 -3.54 -18.87
N PRO A 170 14.91 -2.99 -19.79
CA PRO A 170 15.38 -3.69 -21.00
C PRO A 170 16.25 -4.88 -20.66
#